data_fa46852eed28910c6d90233bd1bc04a9
#
_entry.id   fa46852eed28910c6d90233bd1bc04a9
#
_cell.length_a   1.000
_cell.length_b   1.000
_cell.length_c   1.000
_cell.angle_alpha   90.00
_cell.angle_beta   90.00
_cell.angle_gamma   90.00
#
_symmetry.space_group_name_H-M   'P 1'
#
loop_
_entity.id
_entity.type
_entity.pdbx_description
1 polymer ?
#
loop_
_entity_poly.entity_id
_entity_poly.type
_entity_poly.pdbx_seq_one_letter_code
_entity_poly.pdbx_strand_id
1 'polypeptide(L)'
;MRTAVTALAAAGLLAGCAPAPDQTGLDVTADVVSPVAKDEAIAALLPPEVRDSGVLKFGSSIGGPPAAFYLPDNTTAVGLDVDIADAVGRVLGVRVERQEASFEAILPALGSGKFQVGTGNFGVTEERKKTIDFVTYVDDGQGFAVRSDSDLPPVTDVVQLCGLTIGTGAGTTFESTLNAQQHRCAEAGRPPYQVQVFKERSANYSALQQGKVDVVMNTINGLHHATSQQPNLRYLNDFRRLDVGFALAKGSPLAPALQAAVDKLIADGSYQRILRKWGVEPSAIPRSQISPPELR
;
A
#
# COMPACT_ATOMS: atom_id res chain seq x y z
N MET A 1 -64.40 -23.44 -42.61
CA MET A 1 -63.58 -22.38 -42.01
C MET A 1 -62.67 -23.04 -41.00
N ARG A 2 -61.37 -23.14 -41.27
CA ARG A 2 -60.37 -23.70 -40.35
C ARG A 2 -59.50 -22.55 -39.83
N THR A 3 -59.60 -22.28 -38.54
CA THR A 3 -58.81 -21.27 -37.84
C THR A 3 -57.45 -21.89 -37.44
N ALA A 4 -56.36 -21.36 -37.97
CA ALA A 4 -55.01 -21.67 -37.56
C ALA A 4 -54.63 -20.84 -36.36
N VAL A 5 -54.19 -21.51 -35.28
CA VAL A 5 -53.62 -20.88 -34.08
C VAL A 5 -52.11 -20.90 -34.23
N THR A 6 -51.52 -19.71 -34.33
CA THR A 6 -50.08 -19.53 -34.41
C THR A 6 -49.54 -19.39 -32.98
N ALA A 7 -48.72 -20.35 -32.51
CA ALA A 7 -48.03 -20.26 -31.23
C ALA A 7 -46.73 -19.45 -31.38
N LEU A 8 -46.65 -18.29 -30.70
CA LEU A 8 -45.39 -17.53 -30.56
C LEU A 8 -44.56 -18.15 -29.45
N ALA A 9 -43.40 -18.69 -29.82
CA ALA A 9 -42.36 -19.12 -28.86
C ALA A 9 -41.53 -17.90 -28.42
N ALA A 10 -41.65 -17.50 -27.18
CA ALA A 10 -40.79 -16.48 -26.55
C ALA A 10 -39.47 -17.13 -26.16
N ALA A 11 -38.37 -16.84 -26.89
CA ALA A 11 -37.03 -17.18 -26.51
C ALA A 11 -36.53 -16.19 -25.46
N GLY A 12 -36.47 -16.62 -24.20
CA GLY A 12 -35.88 -15.83 -23.09
C GLY A 12 -34.37 -15.76 -23.27
N LEU A 13 -33.86 -14.56 -23.51
CA LEU A 13 -32.43 -14.26 -23.46
C LEU A 13 -32.02 -14.26 -21.97
N LEU A 14 -31.35 -15.33 -21.53
CA LEU A 14 -30.57 -15.34 -20.29
C LEU A 14 -29.32 -14.47 -20.52
N ALA A 15 -29.43 -13.18 -20.22
CA ALA A 15 -28.27 -12.33 -20.09
C ALA A 15 -27.48 -12.79 -18.84
N GLY A 16 -26.45 -13.61 -19.01
CA GLY A 16 -25.52 -13.93 -17.97
C GLY A 16 -24.84 -12.66 -17.51
N CYS A 17 -24.96 -12.33 -16.20
CA CYS A 17 -24.16 -11.30 -15.58
C CYS A 17 -22.68 -11.73 -15.65
N ALA A 18 -21.98 -11.32 -16.68
CA ALA A 18 -20.52 -11.35 -16.66
C ALA A 18 -20.08 -10.35 -15.55
N PRO A 19 -19.15 -10.72 -14.67
CA PRO A 19 -18.59 -9.77 -13.72
C PRO A 19 -18.02 -8.57 -14.51
N ALA A 20 -18.28 -7.36 -14.01
CA ALA A 20 -17.70 -6.16 -14.60
C ALA A 20 -16.17 -6.32 -14.64
N PRO A 21 -15.51 -5.92 -15.76
CA PRO A 21 -14.06 -6.00 -15.83
C PRO A 21 -13.45 -5.19 -14.69
N ASP A 22 -12.42 -5.77 -14.07
CA ASP A 22 -11.66 -5.10 -13.02
C ASP A 22 -11.08 -3.79 -13.56
N GLN A 23 -11.49 -2.67 -12.97
CA GLN A 23 -11.08 -1.32 -13.39
C GLN A 23 -9.68 -0.95 -12.93
N THR A 24 -8.98 -1.84 -12.20
CA THR A 24 -7.64 -1.55 -11.68
C THR A 24 -6.54 -1.75 -12.73
N GLY A 25 -6.78 -2.49 -13.82
CA GLY A 25 -5.76 -2.88 -14.80
C GLY A 25 -4.70 -3.84 -14.24
N LEU A 26 -4.93 -4.40 -13.04
CA LEU A 26 -4.06 -5.35 -12.37
C LEU A 26 -4.63 -6.78 -12.51
N ASP A 27 -3.76 -7.79 -12.54
CA ASP A 27 -4.22 -9.19 -12.52
C ASP A 27 -4.53 -9.65 -11.09
N VAL A 28 -5.67 -9.20 -10.56
CA VAL A 28 -6.12 -9.55 -9.20
C VAL A 28 -6.44 -11.03 -9.02
N THR A 29 -6.57 -11.81 -10.11
CA THR A 29 -6.97 -13.21 -10.07
C THR A 29 -5.79 -14.19 -10.03
N ALA A 30 -4.58 -13.74 -10.39
CA ALA A 30 -3.39 -14.59 -10.37
C ALA A 30 -3.07 -15.07 -8.95
N ASP A 31 -3.07 -16.38 -8.75
CA ASP A 31 -2.65 -16.99 -7.49
C ASP A 31 -1.13 -17.15 -7.45
N VAL A 32 -0.46 -16.24 -6.76
CA VAL A 32 0.99 -16.22 -6.56
C VAL A 32 1.40 -16.65 -5.14
N VAL A 33 0.42 -16.87 -4.27
CA VAL A 33 0.63 -17.17 -2.83
C VAL A 33 0.50 -18.66 -2.54
N SER A 34 -0.52 -19.34 -3.05
CA SER A 34 -0.77 -20.77 -2.76
C SER A 34 0.42 -21.69 -3.09
N PRO A 35 1.26 -21.43 -4.12
CA PRO A 35 2.44 -22.25 -4.38
C PRO A 35 3.57 -22.09 -3.35
N VAL A 36 3.53 -21.10 -2.46
CA VAL A 36 4.57 -20.88 -1.45
C VAL A 36 4.53 -21.99 -0.40
N ALA A 37 5.64 -22.68 -0.23
CA ALA A 37 5.78 -23.78 0.72
C ALA A 37 6.25 -23.28 2.10
N LYS A 38 5.83 -23.99 3.15
CA LYS A 38 6.36 -23.81 4.50
C LYS A 38 7.86 -24.16 4.54
N ASP A 39 8.62 -23.41 5.31
CA ASP A 39 10.00 -23.70 5.66
C ASP A 39 10.11 -23.98 7.16
N GLU A 40 10.39 -25.22 7.54
CA GLU A 40 10.41 -25.65 8.93
C GLU A 40 11.51 -24.96 9.76
N ALA A 41 12.65 -24.67 9.14
CA ALA A 41 13.77 -24.00 9.84
C ALA A 41 13.41 -22.54 10.14
N ILE A 42 12.73 -21.85 9.19
CA ILE A 42 12.26 -20.48 9.39
C ILE A 42 11.08 -20.44 10.36
N ALA A 43 10.16 -21.39 10.24
CA ALA A 43 9.02 -21.52 11.18
C ALA A 43 9.45 -21.72 12.63
N ALA A 44 10.59 -22.40 12.85
CA ALA A 44 11.17 -22.60 14.18
C ALA A 44 11.67 -21.30 14.84
N LEU A 45 11.88 -20.22 14.07
CA LEU A 45 12.24 -18.89 14.60
C LEU A 45 11.07 -18.16 15.24
N LEU A 46 9.82 -18.63 15.04
CA LEU A 46 8.65 -18.02 15.64
C LEU A 46 8.65 -18.15 17.16
N PRO A 47 8.21 -17.10 17.88
CA PRO A 47 7.94 -17.22 19.31
C PRO A 47 6.97 -18.37 19.59
N PRO A 48 7.14 -19.12 20.73
CA PRO A 48 6.31 -20.29 21.05
C PRO A 48 4.79 -20.00 20.97
N GLU A 49 4.35 -18.87 21.48
CA GLU A 49 2.95 -18.47 21.49
C GLU A 49 2.32 -18.33 20.09
N VAL A 50 3.10 -17.82 19.11
CA VAL A 50 2.63 -17.70 17.74
C VAL A 50 2.68 -19.05 17.02
N ARG A 51 3.74 -19.81 17.24
CA ARG A 51 3.90 -21.15 16.67
C ARG A 51 2.81 -22.10 17.17
N ASP A 52 2.50 -22.06 18.47
CA ASP A 52 1.54 -22.96 19.10
C ASP A 52 0.09 -22.57 18.75
N SER A 53 -0.21 -21.28 18.60
CA SER A 53 -1.53 -20.81 18.14
C SER A 53 -1.75 -21.02 16.64
N GLY A 54 -0.68 -21.08 15.84
CA GLY A 54 -0.74 -21.12 14.38
C GLY A 54 -1.34 -19.87 13.74
N VAL A 55 -1.39 -18.74 14.47
CA VAL A 55 -2.03 -17.50 14.03
C VAL A 55 -1.11 -16.30 14.24
N LEU A 56 -1.01 -15.45 13.24
CA LEU A 56 -0.32 -14.17 13.29
C LEU A 56 -1.31 -13.03 13.01
N LYS A 57 -1.50 -12.13 13.99
CA LYS A 57 -2.49 -11.06 13.93
C LYS A 57 -1.93 -9.81 13.30
N PHE A 58 -2.55 -9.40 12.20
CA PHE A 58 -2.19 -8.21 11.43
C PHE A 58 -3.21 -7.08 11.62
N GLY A 59 -2.73 -5.87 11.90
CA GLY A 59 -3.48 -4.63 11.67
C GLY A 59 -3.15 -4.13 10.28
N SER A 60 -4.16 -4.00 9.41
CA SER A 60 -3.94 -3.67 7.99
C SER A 60 -4.70 -2.42 7.59
N SER A 61 -4.00 -1.48 6.95
CA SER A 61 -4.62 -0.34 6.29
C SER A 61 -4.99 -0.71 4.85
N ILE A 62 -6.28 -0.73 4.57
CA ILE A 62 -6.81 -1.02 3.24
C ILE A 62 -7.11 0.32 2.57
N GLY A 63 -6.10 0.88 1.86
CA GLY A 63 -6.15 2.27 1.40
C GLY A 63 -6.26 2.47 -0.11
N GLY A 64 -5.93 1.47 -0.92
CA GLY A 64 -6.01 1.54 -2.38
C GLY A 64 -4.89 0.79 -3.11
N PRO A 65 -5.11 0.54 -4.41
CA PRO A 65 -4.14 -0.16 -5.24
C PRO A 65 -2.82 0.64 -5.39
N PRO A 66 -1.71 -0.06 -5.65
CA PRO A 66 -1.54 -1.51 -5.70
C PRO A 66 -1.28 -2.12 -4.30
N ALA A 67 -1.19 -1.32 -3.22
CA ALA A 67 -0.75 -1.78 -1.89
C ALA A 67 -1.77 -2.71 -1.21
N ALA A 68 -2.96 -2.20 -0.89
CA ALA A 68 -4.06 -3.00 -0.34
C ALA A 68 -5.40 -2.32 -0.65
N PHE A 69 -6.37 -3.08 -1.16
CA PHE A 69 -7.71 -2.57 -1.51
C PHE A 69 -8.73 -3.71 -1.49
N TYR A 70 -10.00 -3.36 -1.46
CA TYR A 70 -11.07 -4.34 -1.59
C TYR A 70 -11.47 -4.55 -3.05
N LEU A 71 -11.78 -5.81 -3.39
CA LEU A 71 -12.48 -6.14 -4.62
C LEU A 71 -13.91 -5.53 -4.60
N PRO A 72 -14.64 -5.53 -5.74
CA PRO A 72 -16.00 -4.99 -5.81
C PRO A 72 -17.01 -5.60 -4.82
N ASP A 73 -16.69 -6.73 -4.21
CA ASP A 73 -17.48 -7.36 -3.14
C ASP A 73 -17.37 -6.63 -1.79
N ASN A 74 -16.45 -5.66 -1.67
CA ASN A 74 -16.13 -4.89 -0.45
C ASN A 74 -15.76 -5.74 0.77
N THR A 75 -15.35 -6.97 0.57
CA THR A 75 -14.98 -7.92 1.65
C THR A 75 -13.65 -8.60 1.40
N THR A 76 -13.30 -8.87 0.14
CA THR A 76 -12.05 -9.52 -0.24
C THR A 76 -10.94 -8.50 -0.41
N ALA A 77 -10.05 -8.44 0.57
CA ALA A 77 -8.87 -7.59 0.50
C ALA A 77 -7.79 -8.24 -0.37
N VAL A 78 -7.23 -7.47 -1.31
CA VAL A 78 -6.14 -7.87 -2.21
C VAL A 78 -5.09 -6.76 -2.29
N GLY A 79 -3.93 -7.06 -2.83
CA GLY A 79 -2.85 -6.08 -3.02
C GLY A 79 -1.48 -6.63 -2.66
N LEU A 80 -0.45 -5.85 -2.91
CA LEU A 80 0.94 -6.19 -2.60
C LEU A 80 1.12 -6.56 -1.12
N ASP A 81 0.64 -5.71 -0.21
CA ASP A 81 0.77 -5.90 1.23
C ASP A 81 0.04 -7.16 1.70
N VAL A 82 -1.09 -7.49 1.04
CA VAL A 82 -1.87 -8.69 1.31
C VAL A 82 -1.11 -9.93 0.88
N ASP A 83 -0.68 -9.98 -0.37
CA ASP A 83 0.01 -11.15 -0.93
C ASP A 83 1.36 -11.41 -0.25
N ILE A 84 2.14 -10.36 0.08
CA ILE A 84 3.40 -10.52 0.82
C ILE A 84 3.14 -11.05 2.23
N ALA A 85 2.14 -10.52 2.95
CA ALA A 85 1.80 -10.99 4.30
C ALA A 85 1.35 -12.45 4.29
N ASP A 86 0.48 -12.82 3.34
CA ASP A 86 -0.03 -14.19 3.22
C ASP A 86 1.08 -15.17 2.78
N ALA A 87 1.97 -14.77 1.86
CA ALA A 87 3.14 -15.55 1.48
C ALA A 87 4.10 -15.78 2.65
N VAL A 88 4.36 -14.75 3.46
CA VAL A 88 5.14 -14.86 4.70
C VAL A 88 4.45 -15.81 5.68
N GLY A 89 3.14 -15.71 5.85
CA GLY A 89 2.36 -16.64 6.66
C GLY A 89 2.52 -18.10 6.21
N ARG A 90 2.55 -18.35 4.89
CA ARG A 90 2.79 -19.70 4.34
C ARG A 90 4.20 -20.20 4.64
N VAL A 91 5.24 -19.37 4.43
CA VAL A 91 6.62 -19.76 4.79
C VAL A 91 6.73 -20.13 6.26
N LEU A 92 6.08 -19.35 7.13
CA LEU A 92 6.07 -19.58 8.58
C LEU A 92 5.13 -20.71 9.04
N GLY A 93 4.23 -21.18 8.16
CA GLY A 93 3.24 -22.20 8.50
C GLY A 93 2.16 -21.71 9.48
N VAL A 94 1.85 -20.42 9.45
CA VAL A 94 0.80 -19.79 10.28
C VAL A 94 -0.27 -19.13 9.40
N ARG A 95 -1.48 -19.03 9.94
CA ARG A 95 -2.59 -18.30 9.31
C ARG A 95 -2.45 -16.81 9.63
N VAL A 96 -2.52 -15.98 8.61
CA VAL A 96 -2.63 -14.52 8.76
C VAL A 96 -4.08 -14.17 9.12
N GLU A 97 -4.27 -13.59 10.30
CA GLU A 97 -5.55 -13.02 10.73
C GLU A 97 -5.49 -11.51 10.57
N ARG A 98 -6.17 -11.01 9.55
CA ARG A 98 -6.14 -9.60 9.16
C ARG A 98 -7.32 -8.86 9.76
N GLN A 99 -7.06 -7.77 10.48
CA GLN A 99 -8.07 -6.84 10.95
C GLN A 99 -7.78 -5.47 10.34
N GLU A 100 -8.79 -4.89 9.67
CA GLU A 100 -8.70 -3.54 9.14
C GLU A 100 -8.61 -2.50 10.27
N ALA A 101 -7.79 -1.49 10.05
CA ALA A 101 -7.69 -0.31 10.88
C ALA A 101 -7.25 0.90 10.03
N SER A 102 -7.60 2.11 10.46
CA SER A 102 -7.09 3.31 9.81
C SER A 102 -5.57 3.40 9.95
N PHE A 103 -4.92 3.98 8.94
CA PHE A 103 -3.45 4.01 8.84
C PHE A 103 -2.80 4.57 10.12
N GLU A 104 -3.32 5.69 10.64
CA GLU A 104 -2.81 6.37 11.82
C GLU A 104 -3.02 5.58 13.12
N ALA A 105 -3.97 4.64 13.15
CA ALA A 105 -4.28 3.85 14.34
C ALA A 105 -3.39 2.60 14.51
N ILE A 106 -2.76 2.10 13.44
CA ILE A 106 -2.04 0.83 13.47
C ILE A 106 -0.79 0.90 14.33
N LEU A 107 0.08 1.89 14.12
CA LEU A 107 1.35 1.98 14.86
C LEU A 107 1.14 2.09 16.38
N PRO A 108 0.22 2.93 16.90
CA PRO A 108 -0.10 2.93 18.33
C PRO A 108 -0.65 1.60 18.84
N ALA A 109 -1.45 0.89 18.02
CA ALA A 109 -2.06 -0.39 18.40
C ALA A 109 -1.06 -1.54 18.50
N LEU A 110 0.10 -1.47 17.84
CA LEU A 110 1.20 -2.41 18.01
C LEU A 110 1.77 -2.34 19.45
N GLY A 111 1.95 -1.13 19.98
CA GLY A 111 2.43 -0.94 21.34
C GLY A 111 1.50 -1.49 22.42
N SER A 112 0.20 -1.56 22.17
CA SER A 112 -0.80 -2.16 23.08
C SER A 112 -0.95 -3.67 22.93
N GLY A 113 -0.29 -4.29 21.93
CA GLY A 113 -0.42 -5.72 21.66
C GLY A 113 -1.73 -6.13 20.96
N LYS A 114 -2.56 -5.16 20.52
CA LYS A 114 -3.78 -5.45 19.75
C LYS A 114 -3.45 -6.17 18.45
N PHE A 115 -2.39 -5.75 17.77
CA PHE A 115 -1.80 -6.38 16.60
C PHE A 115 -0.37 -6.80 16.89
N GLN A 116 0.07 -7.88 16.26
CA GLN A 116 1.47 -8.33 16.33
C GLN A 116 2.28 -7.73 15.19
N VAL A 117 1.65 -7.50 14.04
CA VAL A 117 2.25 -6.93 12.83
C VAL A 117 1.33 -5.87 12.24
N GLY A 118 1.89 -4.79 11.73
CA GLY A 118 1.18 -3.76 10.98
C GLY A 118 1.54 -3.78 9.50
N THR A 119 0.54 -3.67 8.61
CA THR A 119 0.71 -3.45 7.17
C THR A 119 -0.06 -2.23 6.70
N GLY A 120 0.48 -1.51 5.72
CA GLY A 120 -0.11 -0.29 5.18
C GLY A 120 0.91 0.57 4.46
N ASN A 121 1.93 -0.05 3.86
CA ASN A 121 3.02 0.67 3.22
C ASN A 121 3.76 1.61 4.19
N PHE A 122 4.14 1.09 5.37
CA PHE A 122 4.80 1.90 6.41
C PHE A 122 6.26 2.16 6.04
N GLY A 123 6.58 3.41 5.66
CA GLY A 123 7.95 3.86 5.44
C GLY A 123 8.78 3.85 6.72
N VAL A 124 10.00 3.34 6.61
CA VAL A 124 11.00 3.33 7.68
C VAL A 124 11.57 4.73 7.85
N THR A 125 11.39 5.33 9.03
CA THR A 125 11.96 6.63 9.38
C THR A 125 12.63 6.58 10.75
N GLU A 126 13.65 7.43 10.96
CA GLU A 126 14.32 7.51 12.27
C GLU A 126 13.33 7.85 13.39
N GLU A 127 12.33 8.68 13.10
CA GLU A 127 11.31 9.05 14.09
C GLU A 127 10.46 7.83 14.51
N ARG A 128 9.95 7.06 13.52
CA ARG A 128 9.16 5.86 13.81
C ARG A 128 9.96 4.78 14.52
N LYS A 129 11.26 4.64 14.18
CA LYS A 129 12.15 3.64 14.79
C LYS A 129 12.39 3.85 16.29
N LYS A 130 12.03 5.01 16.85
CA LYS A 130 12.09 5.23 18.30
C LYS A 130 11.16 4.30 19.07
N THR A 131 10.01 3.95 18.50
CA THR A 131 8.95 3.16 19.14
C THR A 131 8.53 1.91 18.39
N ILE A 132 8.90 1.78 17.11
CA ILE A 132 8.51 0.72 16.19
C ILE A 132 9.76 0.08 15.59
N ASP A 133 9.74 -1.24 15.44
CA ASP A 133 10.69 -1.94 14.57
C ASP A 133 10.04 -2.29 13.23
N PHE A 134 10.86 -2.43 12.20
CA PHE A 134 10.41 -2.72 10.85
C PHE A 134 11.11 -3.96 10.30
N VAL A 135 10.41 -4.71 9.46
CA VAL A 135 11.01 -5.75 8.61
C VAL A 135 10.67 -5.36 7.17
N THR A 136 11.67 -4.96 6.39
CA THR A 136 11.46 -4.40 5.05
C THR A 136 11.05 -5.47 4.04
N TYR A 137 10.14 -5.10 3.12
CA TYR A 137 9.72 -5.98 2.02
C TYR A 137 9.61 -5.28 0.66
N VAL A 138 9.68 -3.95 0.60
CA VAL A 138 9.63 -3.20 -0.68
C VAL A 138 10.28 -1.83 -0.49
N ASP A 139 10.82 -1.27 -1.57
CA ASP A 139 11.24 0.13 -1.65
C ASP A 139 10.12 0.94 -2.33
N ASP A 140 9.60 1.94 -1.65
CA ASP A 140 8.60 2.86 -2.19
C ASP A 140 9.03 4.30 -1.82
N GLY A 141 8.15 5.16 -1.43
CA GLY A 141 8.53 6.48 -0.95
C GLY A 141 7.48 7.53 -1.17
N GLN A 142 7.97 8.74 -1.34
CA GLN A 142 7.20 9.96 -1.48
C GLN A 142 7.34 10.48 -2.90
N GLY A 143 6.23 10.72 -3.56
CA GLY A 143 6.19 11.32 -4.89
C GLY A 143 5.08 12.36 -5.00
N PHE A 144 5.03 13.03 -6.13
CA PHE A 144 4.02 14.02 -6.43
C PHE A 144 3.22 13.67 -7.68
N ALA A 145 1.94 14.03 -7.66
CA ALA A 145 1.08 14.04 -8.83
C ALA A 145 0.28 15.33 -8.88
N VAL A 146 -0.05 15.73 -10.10
CA VAL A 146 -0.80 16.94 -10.43
C VAL A 146 -1.89 16.63 -11.46
N ARG A 147 -2.78 17.56 -11.73
CA ARG A 147 -3.64 17.46 -12.91
C ARG A 147 -2.79 17.49 -14.19
N SER A 148 -3.27 16.85 -15.23
CA SER A 148 -2.56 16.78 -16.53
C SER A 148 -2.34 18.13 -17.19
N ASP A 149 -3.20 19.12 -16.89
CA ASP A 149 -3.13 20.51 -17.36
C ASP A 149 -2.23 21.43 -16.50
N SER A 150 -1.62 20.91 -15.44
CA SER A 150 -0.74 21.69 -14.55
C SER A 150 0.62 21.95 -15.18
N ASP A 151 1.11 23.18 -15.09
CA ASP A 151 2.46 23.59 -15.51
C ASP A 151 3.53 23.44 -14.43
N LEU A 152 3.17 22.86 -13.27
CA LEU A 152 4.13 22.67 -12.17
C LEU A 152 5.28 21.76 -12.64
N PRO A 153 6.54 22.23 -12.54
CA PRO A 153 7.71 21.43 -12.88
C PRO A 153 7.95 20.34 -11.80
N PRO A 154 8.83 19.37 -12.06
CA PRO A 154 9.25 18.40 -11.06
C PRO A 154 9.67 19.08 -9.75
N VAL A 155 9.13 18.59 -8.63
CA VAL A 155 9.39 19.12 -7.28
C VAL A 155 10.58 18.42 -6.68
N THR A 156 11.71 19.10 -6.62
CA THR A 156 12.95 18.62 -6.00
C THR A 156 13.22 19.28 -4.65
N ASP A 157 12.51 20.37 -4.35
CA ASP A 157 12.56 21.08 -3.08
C ASP A 157 11.15 21.59 -2.73
N VAL A 158 10.76 21.45 -1.45
CA VAL A 158 9.43 21.89 -0.95
C VAL A 158 9.17 23.39 -1.15
N VAL A 159 10.20 24.21 -1.29
CA VAL A 159 10.07 25.65 -1.60
C VAL A 159 9.36 25.89 -2.94
N GLN A 160 9.41 24.93 -3.87
CA GLN A 160 8.67 25.00 -5.14
C GLN A 160 7.14 24.87 -4.95
N LEU A 161 6.70 24.33 -3.80
CA LEU A 161 5.29 24.17 -3.44
C LEU A 161 4.69 25.42 -2.74
N CYS A 162 5.51 26.43 -2.42
CA CYS A 162 5.08 27.61 -1.68
C CYS A 162 3.94 28.34 -2.39
N GLY A 163 2.85 28.59 -1.65
CA GLY A 163 1.62 29.21 -2.13
C GLY A 163 0.58 28.22 -2.69
N LEU A 164 0.92 26.93 -2.83
CA LEU A 164 0.02 25.88 -3.31
C LEU A 164 -0.72 25.18 -2.17
N THR A 165 -1.81 24.48 -2.50
CA THR A 165 -2.50 23.56 -1.61
C THR A 165 -2.12 22.13 -1.96
N ILE A 166 -1.60 21.36 -0.96
CA ILE A 166 -1.09 20.02 -1.16
C ILE A 166 -1.98 19.04 -0.41
N GLY A 167 -2.54 18.06 -1.14
CA GLY A 167 -3.31 16.97 -0.57
C GLY A 167 -2.41 15.82 -0.12
N THR A 168 -2.67 15.25 1.06
CA THR A 168 -1.95 14.08 1.57
C THR A 168 -2.78 13.27 2.55
N GLY A 169 -2.29 12.09 2.95
CA GLY A 169 -2.96 11.21 3.92
C GLY A 169 -2.60 11.51 5.38
N ALA A 170 -3.56 11.29 6.30
CA ALA A 170 -3.39 11.46 7.74
C ALA A 170 -2.34 10.51 8.33
N GLY A 171 -1.46 10.98 9.20
CA GLY A 171 -0.45 10.19 9.93
C GLY A 171 0.69 9.65 9.06
N THR A 172 0.76 10.10 7.80
CA THR A 172 1.78 9.64 6.84
C THR A 172 3.11 10.36 7.00
N THR A 173 4.16 9.78 6.42
CA THR A 173 5.46 10.47 6.29
C THR A 173 5.37 11.70 5.39
N PHE A 174 4.37 11.73 4.49
CA PHE A 174 4.13 12.86 3.58
C PHE A 174 3.67 14.08 4.37
N GLU A 175 2.66 13.90 5.23
CA GLU A 175 2.17 14.95 6.13
C GLU A 175 3.30 15.48 7.04
N SER A 176 4.07 14.55 7.65
CA SER A 176 5.19 14.92 8.51
C SER A 176 6.27 15.71 7.75
N THR A 177 6.63 15.26 6.53
CA THR A 177 7.63 15.94 5.68
C THR A 177 7.17 17.35 5.31
N LEU A 178 5.91 17.50 4.89
CA LEU A 178 5.36 18.81 4.52
C LEU A 178 5.29 19.73 5.71
N ASN A 179 4.76 19.28 6.85
CA ASN A 179 4.64 20.12 8.05
C ASN A 179 6.00 20.56 8.61
N ALA A 180 6.99 19.66 8.62
CA ALA A 180 8.32 19.95 9.12
C ALA A 180 9.07 21.00 8.28
N GLN A 181 8.75 21.12 6.97
CA GLN A 181 9.48 21.98 6.04
C GLN A 181 8.71 23.24 5.59
N GLN A 182 7.49 23.46 6.07
CA GLN A 182 6.64 24.60 5.67
C GLN A 182 7.31 25.95 5.94
N HIS A 183 8.08 26.06 7.04
CA HIS A 183 8.80 27.29 7.44
C HIS A 183 9.78 27.79 6.36
N ARG A 184 10.30 26.90 5.51
CA ARG A 184 11.23 27.23 4.42
C ARG A 184 10.63 28.17 3.37
N CYS A 185 9.30 28.24 3.25
CA CYS A 185 8.64 29.20 2.39
C CYS A 185 8.86 30.63 2.89
N ALA A 186 8.71 30.87 4.19
CA ALA A 186 8.95 32.18 4.79
C ALA A 186 10.42 32.57 4.68
N GLU A 187 11.36 31.66 4.88
CA GLU A 187 12.79 31.87 4.68
C GLU A 187 13.13 32.27 3.22
N ALA A 188 12.35 31.74 2.24
CA ALA A 188 12.47 32.09 0.83
C ALA A 188 11.66 33.33 0.43
N GLY A 189 11.04 34.05 1.39
CA GLY A 189 10.21 35.24 1.10
C GLY A 189 8.91 34.91 0.35
N ARG A 190 8.39 33.67 0.44
CA ARG A 190 7.21 33.19 -0.27
C ARG A 190 6.07 32.86 0.71
N PRO A 191 4.80 32.94 0.27
CA PRO A 191 3.67 32.51 1.09
C PRO A 191 3.78 31.01 1.39
N PRO A 192 3.38 30.57 2.61
CA PRO A 192 3.41 29.14 2.94
C PRO A 192 2.46 28.34 2.03
N TYR A 193 2.83 27.10 1.73
CA TYR A 193 1.86 26.15 1.17
C TYR A 193 0.88 25.69 2.25
N GLN A 194 -0.27 25.19 1.83
CA GLN A 194 -1.28 24.63 2.73
C GLN A 194 -1.30 23.10 2.60
N VAL A 195 -1.35 22.38 3.72
CA VAL A 195 -1.46 20.92 3.75
C VAL A 195 -2.91 20.57 4.05
N GLN A 196 -3.59 19.96 3.09
CA GLN A 196 -4.92 19.42 3.27
C GLN A 196 -4.84 17.91 3.49
N VAL A 197 -5.27 17.47 4.67
CA VAL A 197 -5.13 16.08 5.11
C VAL A 197 -6.44 15.32 4.87
N PHE A 198 -6.34 14.14 4.28
CA PHE A 198 -7.45 13.25 3.99
C PHE A 198 -7.28 11.92 4.75
N LYS A 199 -8.36 11.40 5.30
CA LYS A 199 -8.35 10.04 5.88
C LYS A 199 -8.37 8.97 4.80
N GLU A 200 -9.17 9.21 3.75
CA GLU A 200 -9.34 8.27 2.65
C GLU A 200 -8.49 8.69 1.44
N ARG A 201 -7.74 7.75 0.88
CA ARG A 201 -6.87 8.00 -0.28
C ARG A 201 -7.65 8.43 -1.52
N SER A 202 -8.82 7.84 -1.76
CA SER A 202 -9.70 8.20 -2.88
C SER A 202 -10.18 9.64 -2.81
N ALA A 203 -10.45 10.17 -1.60
CA ALA A 203 -10.83 11.56 -1.41
C ALA A 203 -9.69 12.53 -1.78
N ASN A 204 -8.43 12.13 -1.53
CA ASN A 204 -7.26 12.91 -1.91
C ASN A 204 -7.16 13.09 -3.44
N TYR A 205 -7.27 11.99 -4.20
CA TYR A 205 -7.26 12.05 -5.67
C TYR A 205 -8.48 12.80 -6.24
N SER A 206 -9.66 12.60 -5.65
CA SER A 206 -10.86 13.35 -6.05
C SER A 206 -10.71 14.85 -5.83
N ALA A 207 -10.05 15.27 -4.73
CA ALA A 207 -9.78 16.68 -4.47
C ALA A 207 -8.82 17.28 -5.52
N LEU A 208 -7.80 16.51 -5.95
CA LEU A 208 -6.89 16.92 -7.03
C LEU A 208 -7.64 17.09 -8.36
N GLN A 209 -8.47 16.12 -8.74
CA GLN A 209 -9.25 16.19 -9.97
C GLN A 209 -10.21 17.39 -10.00
N GLN A 210 -10.79 17.73 -8.84
CA GLN A 210 -11.73 18.85 -8.69
C GLN A 210 -11.01 20.21 -8.53
N GLY A 211 -9.67 20.24 -8.51
CA GLY A 211 -8.89 21.46 -8.30
C GLY A 211 -9.00 22.05 -6.88
N LYS A 212 -9.44 21.24 -5.89
CA LYS A 212 -9.46 21.62 -4.46
C LYS A 212 -8.07 21.60 -3.84
N VAL A 213 -7.19 20.78 -4.38
CA VAL A 213 -5.75 20.81 -4.13
C VAL A 213 -5.02 20.91 -5.45
N ASP A 214 -3.85 21.56 -5.45
CA ASP A 214 -3.03 21.77 -6.63
C ASP A 214 -2.12 20.58 -6.91
N VAL A 215 -1.66 19.92 -5.85
CA VAL A 215 -0.70 18.81 -5.85
C VAL A 215 -1.13 17.76 -4.86
N VAL A 216 -0.87 16.50 -5.15
CA VAL A 216 -0.98 15.40 -4.19
C VAL A 216 0.41 14.83 -3.91
N MET A 217 0.75 14.65 -2.63
CA MET A 217 1.92 13.90 -2.18
C MET A 217 1.45 12.55 -1.62
N ASN A 218 1.97 11.45 -2.20
CA ASN A 218 1.58 10.09 -1.80
C ASN A 218 2.71 9.10 -2.12
N THR A 219 2.46 7.79 -1.93
CA THR A 219 3.40 6.73 -2.28
C THR A 219 3.69 6.73 -3.78
N ILE A 220 4.93 6.47 -4.17
CA ILE A 220 5.37 6.42 -5.57
C ILE A 220 4.53 5.39 -6.35
N ASN A 221 4.42 4.16 -5.83
CA ASN A 221 3.65 3.09 -6.48
C ASN A 221 2.16 3.43 -6.60
N GLY A 222 1.57 4.03 -5.55
CA GLY A 222 0.17 4.47 -5.56
C GLY A 222 -0.09 5.58 -6.58
N LEU A 223 0.83 6.52 -6.73
CA LEU A 223 0.72 7.60 -7.71
C LEU A 223 0.88 7.09 -9.14
N HIS A 224 1.85 6.21 -9.41
CA HIS A 224 1.99 5.58 -10.72
C HIS A 224 0.72 4.83 -11.12
N HIS A 225 0.17 4.03 -10.20
CA HIS A 225 -1.09 3.35 -10.45
C HIS A 225 -2.24 4.34 -10.73
N ALA A 226 -2.44 5.32 -9.84
CA ALA A 226 -3.54 6.28 -9.99
C ALA A 226 -3.46 7.06 -11.31
N THR A 227 -2.27 7.52 -11.71
CA THR A 227 -2.09 8.29 -12.96
C THR A 227 -2.17 7.42 -14.21
N SER A 228 -1.89 6.12 -14.14
CA SER A 228 -2.12 5.20 -15.26
C SER A 228 -3.60 4.94 -15.52
N GLN A 229 -4.45 5.01 -14.47
CA GLN A 229 -5.89 4.78 -14.57
C GLN A 229 -6.70 6.06 -14.81
N GLN A 230 -6.12 7.23 -14.56
CA GLN A 230 -6.83 8.52 -14.59
C GLN A 230 -6.12 9.51 -15.52
N PRO A 231 -6.54 9.63 -16.79
CA PRO A 231 -5.84 10.42 -17.81
C PRO A 231 -5.80 11.93 -17.54
N ASN A 232 -6.66 12.40 -16.64
CA ASN A 232 -6.66 13.79 -16.17
C ASN A 232 -5.64 14.06 -15.04
N LEU A 233 -4.91 13.04 -14.60
CA LEU A 233 -3.81 13.17 -13.66
C LEU A 233 -2.48 12.81 -14.31
N ARG A 234 -1.43 13.42 -13.82
CA ARG A 234 -0.05 13.19 -14.26
C ARG A 234 0.86 12.95 -13.06
N TYR A 235 1.64 11.88 -13.12
CA TYR A 235 2.76 11.67 -12.20
C TYR A 235 3.81 12.76 -12.47
N LEU A 236 4.30 13.39 -11.41
CA LEU A 236 5.26 14.48 -11.55
C LEU A 236 6.70 13.97 -11.39
N ASN A 237 7.02 13.43 -10.22
CA ASN A 237 8.33 12.84 -9.94
C ASN A 237 8.37 12.12 -8.56
N ASP A 238 9.40 11.28 -8.39
CA ASP A 238 9.84 10.83 -7.06
C ASP A 238 10.43 12.02 -6.31
N PHE A 239 10.07 12.16 -5.04
CA PHE A 239 10.66 13.17 -4.16
C PHE A 239 11.68 12.56 -3.20
N ARG A 240 11.33 11.43 -2.59
CA ARG A 240 12.20 10.71 -1.66
C ARG A 240 11.84 9.23 -1.65
N ARG A 241 12.83 8.37 -1.72
CA ARG A 241 12.68 6.93 -1.53
C ARG A 241 12.74 6.57 -0.05
N LEU A 242 12.01 5.53 0.34
CA LEU A 242 11.98 4.96 1.69
C LEU A 242 11.87 3.45 1.60
N ASP A 243 12.64 2.75 2.42
CA ASP A 243 12.32 1.36 2.71
C ASP A 243 10.94 1.26 3.35
N VAL A 244 10.15 0.30 2.93
CA VAL A 244 8.82 0.00 3.47
C VAL A 244 8.83 -1.38 4.08
N GLY A 245 8.20 -1.53 5.25
CA GLY A 245 8.23 -2.79 5.99
C GLY A 245 6.98 -3.07 6.80
N PHE A 246 6.90 -4.33 7.23
CA PHE A 246 6.03 -4.72 8.33
C PHE A 246 6.44 -3.93 9.57
N ALA A 247 5.46 -3.29 10.21
CA ALA A 247 5.67 -2.58 11.46
C ALA A 247 5.42 -3.51 12.65
N LEU A 248 6.29 -3.46 13.65
CA LEU A 248 6.26 -4.28 14.86
C LEU A 248 6.42 -3.41 16.09
N ALA A 249 5.89 -3.83 17.23
CA ALA A 249 6.26 -3.22 18.50
C ALA A 249 7.80 -3.27 18.68
N LYS A 250 8.37 -2.24 19.27
CA LYS A 250 9.82 -2.15 19.51
C LYS A 250 10.33 -3.36 20.29
N GLY A 251 11.38 -4.01 19.79
CA GLY A 251 11.96 -5.22 20.40
C GLY A 251 11.14 -6.49 20.17
N SER A 252 10.22 -6.50 19.22
CA SER A 252 9.38 -7.68 18.92
C SER A 252 10.24 -8.89 18.54
N PRO A 253 10.02 -10.05 19.18
CA PRO A 253 10.73 -11.28 18.86
C PRO A 253 10.33 -11.90 17.50
N LEU A 254 9.32 -11.32 16.82
CA LEU A 254 8.89 -11.75 15.48
C LEU A 254 9.83 -11.32 14.36
N ALA A 255 10.62 -10.25 14.57
CA ALA A 255 11.38 -9.63 13.50
C ALA A 255 12.33 -10.61 12.77
N PRO A 256 13.09 -11.50 13.45
CA PRO A 256 13.97 -12.45 12.75
C PRO A 256 13.20 -13.46 11.88
N ALA A 257 12.05 -13.96 12.35
CA ALA A 257 11.23 -14.92 11.60
C ALA A 257 10.63 -14.27 10.35
N LEU A 258 10.11 -13.05 10.48
CA LEU A 258 9.56 -12.29 9.35
C LEU A 258 10.63 -11.94 8.32
N GLN A 259 11.81 -11.49 8.77
CA GLN A 259 12.94 -11.20 7.88
C GLN A 259 13.36 -12.44 7.08
N ALA A 260 13.58 -13.55 7.77
CA ALA A 260 13.97 -14.81 7.12
C ALA A 260 12.89 -15.29 6.12
N ALA A 261 11.60 -15.09 6.44
CA ALA A 261 10.52 -15.44 5.53
C ALA A 261 10.51 -14.57 4.28
N VAL A 262 10.70 -13.25 4.39
CA VAL A 262 10.82 -12.36 3.22
C VAL A 262 12.05 -12.72 2.38
N ASP A 263 13.20 -12.97 3.00
CA ASP A 263 14.42 -13.37 2.30
C ASP A 263 14.25 -14.71 1.55
N LYS A 264 13.50 -15.66 2.14
CA LYS A 264 13.13 -16.91 1.48
C LYS A 264 12.29 -16.68 0.23
N LEU A 265 11.27 -15.80 0.29
CA LEU A 265 10.46 -15.43 -0.86
C LEU A 265 11.28 -14.77 -1.97
N ILE A 266 12.28 -13.93 -1.60
CA ILE A 266 13.21 -13.32 -2.55
C ILE A 266 14.07 -14.42 -3.22
N ALA A 267 14.63 -15.33 -2.44
CA ALA A 267 15.52 -16.37 -2.91
C ALA A 267 14.85 -17.39 -3.85
N ASP A 268 13.58 -17.73 -3.63
CA ASP A 268 12.87 -18.72 -4.45
C ASP A 268 12.05 -18.12 -5.60
N GLY A 269 12.09 -16.80 -5.76
CA GLY A 269 11.41 -16.06 -6.82
C GLY A 269 9.92 -15.83 -6.59
N SER A 270 9.34 -16.25 -5.45
CA SER A 270 7.95 -15.96 -5.09
C SER A 270 7.72 -14.46 -4.96
N TYR A 271 8.64 -13.77 -4.33
CA TYR A 271 8.66 -12.32 -4.20
C TYR A 271 8.54 -11.61 -5.55
N GLN A 272 9.35 -11.99 -6.54
CA GLN A 272 9.32 -11.38 -7.87
C GLN A 272 7.97 -11.64 -8.60
N ARG A 273 7.34 -12.81 -8.38
CA ARG A 273 6.01 -13.09 -8.92
C ARG A 273 4.94 -12.18 -8.31
N ILE A 274 5.03 -11.94 -7.00
CA ILE A 274 4.11 -11.02 -6.30
C ILE A 274 4.29 -9.59 -6.82
N LEU A 275 5.53 -9.08 -6.91
CA LEU A 275 5.78 -7.73 -7.42
C LEU A 275 5.26 -7.55 -8.85
N ARG A 276 5.46 -8.55 -9.72
CA ARG A 276 4.98 -8.51 -11.10
C ARG A 276 3.46 -8.48 -11.18
N LYS A 277 2.77 -9.29 -10.37
CA LYS A 277 1.30 -9.26 -10.29
C LYS A 277 0.76 -7.87 -10.01
N TRP A 278 1.46 -7.12 -9.17
CA TRP A 278 1.03 -5.78 -8.74
C TRP A 278 1.70 -4.64 -9.53
N GLY A 279 2.52 -4.95 -10.56
CA GLY A 279 3.17 -3.96 -11.42
C GLY A 279 4.16 -3.07 -10.69
N VAL A 280 4.83 -3.58 -9.66
CA VAL A 280 5.75 -2.83 -8.79
C VAL A 280 7.16 -3.41 -8.76
N GLU A 281 7.59 -4.08 -9.83
CA GLU A 281 8.94 -4.65 -9.94
C GLU A 281 10.07 -3.64 -9.70
N PRO A 282 9.95 -2.36 -10.09
CA PRO A 282 10.97 -1.36 -9.81
C PRO A 282 11.20 -1.08 -8.32
N SER A 283 10.24 -1.49 -7.47
CA SER A 283 10.31 -1.35 -6.02
C SER A 283 10.92 -2.57 -5.30
N ALA A 284 11.51 -3.51 -6.04
CA ALA A 284 12.15 -4.69 -5.50
C ALA A 284 13.34 -4.34 -4.61
N ILE A 285 13.44 -5.00 -3.45
CA ILE A 285 14.62 -4.95 -2.59
C ILE A 285 15.48 -6.22 -2.78
N PRO A 286 16.81 -6.12 -2.65
CA PRO A 286 17.69 -7.28 -2.81
C PRO A 286 17.65 -8.23 -1.62
N ARG A 287 17.27 -7.75 -0.44
CA ARG A 287 17.11 -8.50 0.81
C ARG A 287 16.24 -7.74 1.80
N SER A 288 15.62 -8.45 2.71
CA SER A 288 14.94 -7.85 3.86
C SER A 288 15.91 -7.35 4.93
N GLN A 289 15.54 -6.32 5.65
CA GLN A 289 16.34 -5.74 6.73
C GLN A 289 15.46 -5.41 7.93
N ILE A 290 16.03 -5.58 9.14
CA ILE A 290 15.37 -5.16 10.38
C ILE A 290 15.78 -3.73 10.69
N SER A 291 14.81 -2.81 10.69
CA SER A 291 14.99 -1.40 11.07
C SER A 291 16.24 -0.73 10.45
N PRO A 292 16.43 -0.79 9.11
CA PRO A 292 17.60 -0.17 8.48
C PRO A 292 17.65 1.34 8.75
N PRO A 293 18.79 2.00 8.53
CA PRO A 293 18.87 3.45 8.51
C PRO A 293 17.88 4.03 7.49
N GLU A 294 17.26 5.16 7.84
CA GLU A 294 16.39 5.86 6.89
C GLU A 294 17.17 6.28 5.64
N LEU A 295 16.63 6.01 4.47
CA LEU A 295 17.21 6.45 3.19
C LEU A 295 17.23 7.99 3.15
N ARG A 296 18.35 8.56 2.68
CA ARG A 296 18.59 10.02 2.62
C ARG A 296 18.29 10.59 1.25
#